data_ab9822954bcd5bffdd27b507d33059c3
#
_entry.id   ab9822954bcd5bffdd27b507d33059c3
#
_cell.length_a   1.000
_cell.length_b   1.000
_cell.length_c   1.000
_cell.angle_alpha   90.00
_cell.angle_beta   90.00
_cell.angle_gamma   90.00
#
_symmetry.space_group_name_H-M   'P 1'
#
loop_
_entity.id
_entity.type
_entity.pdbx_description
1 polymer ?
#
loop_
_entity_poly.entity_id
_entity_poly.type
_entity_poly.pdbx_seq_one_letter_code
_entity_poly.pdbx_strand_id
1 'polypeptide(L)'
;MFEERNIIIKNPLKADIRFGLSYPNVYKTAMSSLGYQILYNYINEREDSYAERIVYPSVRSLETNSPLADFDIISFSLQYEQDYFNALQMLKEANIPLRREDRTSKDPLIIAGGPCATANPLPLSDFIDIFVIGEAESVLYEFLDLYLQLKDKSNGNNKMDLSPFLEIGGLYISEFNNNAKIVLPEDMGKIYHLTYPIVTETDDKDLMPAFSNTILLNVSRACTRGCRFCMSSYLYRPLRETNLNQLLGVAEECRENTGLNKVSLIGAAVSDYSQINELTERLMEKGFMVSTPSMRIESITRETLISLKSSGLKTLTIAPESIYSLRRRINKDIKDEEVLRVIGEAI
;
A
#
# COMPACT_ATOMS: atom_id res chain seq x y z
N MET A 1 1.32 -1.15 -26.28
CA MET A 1 1.92 0.07 -25.69
C MET A 1 0.89 0.57 -24.72
N PHE A 2 1.27 0.96 -23.53
CA PHE A 2 0.35 1.59 -22.59
C PHE A 2 0.82 3.01 -22.30
N GLU A 3 -0.11 3.87 -21.96
CA GLU A 3 0.17 5.26 -21.57
C GLU A 3 -0.27 5.46 -20.12
N GLU A 4 0.41 6.33 -19.41
CA GLU A 4 0.06 6.70 -18.05
C GLU A 4 -0.12 8.21 -17.96
N ARG A 5 -1.13 8.63 -17.16
CA ARG A 5 -1.29 10.03 -16.74
C ARG A 5 -0.97 10.17 -15.26
N ASN A 6 -0.64 11.39 -14.85
CA ASN A 6 -0.29 11.73 -13.46
C ASN A 6 1.00 11.05 -12.96
N ILE A 7 1.91 10.71 -13.88
CA ILE A 7 3.27 10.32 -13.50
C ILE A 7 4.09 11.56 -13.16
N ILE A 8 4.99 11.41 -12.20
CA ILE A 8 5.86 12.51 -11.75
C ILE A 8 7.22 12.33 -12.40
N ILE A 9 7.63 13.32 -13.20
CA ILE A 9 8.95 13.34 -13.86
C ILE A 9 9.75 14.48 -13.27
N LYS A 10 10.85 14.15 -12.61
CA LYS A 10 11.85 15.11 -12.11
C LYS A 10 13.17 14.89 -12.83
N ASN A 11 14.08 15.85 -12.73
CA ASN A 11 15.45 15.67 -13.20
C ASN A 11 16.24 14.84 -12.17
N PRO A 12 16.67 13.60 -12.48
CA PRO A 12 17.39 12.75 -11.52
C PRO A 12 18.69 13.37 -11.00
N LEU A 13 19.33 14.25 -11.79
CA LEU A 13 20.59 14.92 -11.42
C LEU A 13 20.39 16.07 -10.43
N LYS A 14 19.16 16.45 -10.14
CA LYS A 14 18.83 17.52 -9.17
C LYS A 14 18.26 16.98 -7.88
N ALA A 15 17.96 15.68 -7.82
CA ALA A 15 17.47 15.04 -6.61
C ALA A 15 18.66 14.69 -5.70
N ASP A 16 18.58 15.07 -4.44
CA ASP A 16 19.58 14.70 -3.43
C ASP A 16 19.43 13.24 -3.04
N ILE A 17 18.18 12.70 -3.13
CA ILE A 17 17.85 11.29 -2.95
C ILE A 17 17.18 10.75 -4.20
N ARG A 18 17.82 9.78 -4.85
CA ARG A 18 17.20 8.94 -5.86
C ARG A 18 16.60 7.69 -5.20
N PHE A 19 15.29 7.61 -5.19
CA PHE A 19 14.56 6.57 -4.47
C PHE A 19 13.93 5.57 -5.45
N GLY A 20 14.43 4.32 -5.47
CA GLY A 20 13.87 3.23 -6.26
C GLY A 20 12.72 2.56 -5.50
N LEU A 21 11.48 2.95 -5.80
CA LEU A 21 10.30 2.32 -5.20
C LEU A 21 9.96 1.04 -5.96
N SER A 22 10.39 -0.11 -5.41
CA SER A 22 10.28 -1.41 -6.07
C SER A 22 9.07 -2.20 -5.58
N TYR A 23 8.30 -2.72 -6.52
CA TYR A 23 7.23 -3.67 -6.25
C TYR A 23 7.61 -5.02 -6.88
N PRO A 24 7.92 -6.05 -6.07
CA PRO A 24 8.45 -7.32 -6.59
C PRO A 24 7.34 -8.22 -7.15
N ASN A 25 6.45 -7.64 -7.93
CA ASN A 25 5.39 -8.31 -8.66
C ASN A 25 5.11 -7.53 -9.96
N VAL A 26 4.25 -8.09 -10.83
CA VAL A 26 3.95 -7.51 -12.13
C VAL A 26 3.26 -6.14 -12.04
N TYR A 27 3.40 -5.33 -13.10
CA TYR A 27 2.84 -3.98 -13.21
C TYR A 27 1.38 -3.88 -12.77
N LYS A 28 0.53 -4.78 -13.28
CA LYS A 28 -0.91 -4.84 -12.94
C LYS A 28 -1.15 -4.91 -11.42
N THR A 29 -0.36 -5.72 -10.70
CA THR A 29 -0.48 -5.89 -9.25
C THR A 29 0.02 -4.65 -8.53
N ALA A 30 1.18 -4.11 -8.94
CA ALA A 30 1.77 -2.91 -8.36
C ALA A 30 0.81 -1.71 -8.45
N MET A 31 0.29 -1.45 -9.65
CA MET A 31 -0.61 -0.30 -9.89
C MET A 31 -2.01 -0.50 -9.32
N SER A 32 -2.37 -1.71 -8.92
CA SER A 32 -3.60 -1.98 -8.14
C SER A 32 -3.45 -1.66 -6.65
N SER A 33 -2.23 -1.41 -6.17
CA SER A 33 -1.94 -1.14 -4.76
C SER A 33 -2.04 0.36 -4.45
N LEU A 34 -3.05 0.74 -3.67
CA LEU A 34 -3.20 2.12 -3.19
C LEU A 34 -1.99 2.56 -2.37
N GLY A 35 -1.47 1.70 -1.48
CA GLY A 35 -0.29 2.03 -0.66
C GLY A 35 0.96 2.30 -1.49
N TYR A 36 1.16 1.59 -2.59
CA TYR A 36 2.28 1.81 -3.50
C TYR A 36 2.18 3.19 -4.19
N GLN A 37 1.00 3.56 -4.67
CA GLN A 37 0.75 4.87 -5.28
C GLN A 37 0.85 6.00 -4.24
N ILE A 38 0.39 5.78 -3.01
CA ILE A 38 0.57 6.73 -1.90
C ILE A 38 2.06 7.00 -1.67
N LEU A 39 2.87 5.96 -1.51
CA LEU A 39 4.30 6.12 -1.26
C LEU A 39 5.01 6.85 -2.42
N TYR A 40 4.67 6.51 -3.66
CA TYR A 40 5.21 7.17 -4.85
C TYR A 40 4.95 8.68 -4.84
N ASN A 41 3.71 9.08 -4.59
CA ASN A 41 3.35 10.50 -4.55
C ASN A 41 3.95 11.17 -3.31
N TYR A 42 3.84 10.55 -2.12
CA TYR A 42 4.31 11.10 -0.85
C TYR A 42 5.82 11.40 -0.84
N ILE A 43 6.65 10.49 -1.37
CA ILE A 43 8.09 10.74 -1.50
C ILE A 43 8.34 11.88 -2.50
N ASN A 44 7.57 11.91 -3.58
CA ASN A 44 7.73 12.90 -4.63
C ASN A 44 7.19 14.31 -4.28
N GLU A 45 6.44 14.48 -3.18
CA GLU A 45 6.13 15.81 -2.64
C GLU A 45 7.38 16.55 -2.17
N ARG A 46 8.41 15.82 -1.76
CA ARG A 46 9.68 16.44 -1.34
C ARG A 46 10.44 16.94 -2.55
N GLU A 47 11.01 18.14 -2.46
CA GLU A 47 11.81 18.73 -3.54
C GLU A 47 13.17 18.03 -3.69
N ASP A 48 13.74 17.55 -2.58
CA ASP A 48 15.05 16.90 -2.49
C ASP A 48 15.06 15.42 -2.90
N SER A 49 13.88 14.82 -3.07
CA SER A 49 13.73 13.40 -3.34
C SER A 49 13.06 13.16 -4.70
N TYR A 50 13.50 12.12 -5.40
CA TYR A 50 12.84 11.64 -6.59
C TYR A 50 12.61 10.14 -6.51
N ALA A 51 11.37 9.73 -6.33
CA ALA A 51 10.96 8.32 -6.35
C ALA A 51 10.58 7.92 -7.76
N GLU A 52 11.17 6.84 -8.25
CA GLU A 52 10.84 6.19 -9.51
C GLU A 52 10.33 4.77 -9.24
N ARG A 53 9.34 4.32 -10.02
CA ARG A 53 8.73 3.00 -9.84
C ARG A 53 9.51 1.92 -10.59
N ILE A 54 9.80 0.82 -9.91
CA ILE A 54 10.38 -0.38 -10.51
C ILE A 54 9.46 -1.57 -10.24
N VAL A 55 9.07 -2.32 -11.26
CA VAL A 55 8.16 -3.46 -11.14
C VAL A 55 8.77 -4.72 -11.75
N TYR A 56 8.62 -5.84 -11.05
CA TYR A 56 9.10 -7.14 -11.50
C TYR A 56 8.44 -7.54 -12.86
N PRO A 57 9.16 -8.15 -13.81
CA PRO A 57 10.54 -8.63 -13.69
C PRO A 57 11.61 -7.59 -14.07
N SER A 58 11.25 -6.32 -14.33
CA SER A 58 12.23 -5.30 -14.70
C SER A 58 13.12 -4.92 -13.51
N VAL A 59 14.37 -4.59 -13.83
CA VAL A 59 15.33 -3.95 -12.91
C VAL A 59 15.64 -2.51 -13.37
N ARG A 60 14.69 -1.89 -14.08
CA ARG A 60 14.75 -0.52 -14.53
C ARG A 60 13.48 0.23 -14.16
N SER A 61 13.63 1.51 -13.86
CA SER A 61 12.48 2.36 -13.52
C SER A 61 11.55 2.59 -14.71
N LEU A 62 10.28 2.85 -14.40
CA LEU A 62 9.25 3.17 -15.39
C LEU A 62 9.38 4.60 -15.89
N GLU A 63 9.80 5.55 -15.05
CA GLU A 63 9.86 6.97 -15.36
C GLU A 63 11.03 7.31 -16.29
N THR A 64 12.24 6.93 -15.94
CA THR A 64 13.45 7.34 -16.68
C THR A 64 14.24 6.18 -17.28
N ASN A 65 13.76 4.95 -17.12
CA ASN A 65 14.47 3.72 -17.50
C ASN A 65 15.86 3.58 -16.83
N SER A 66 16.01 4.16 -15.62
CA SER A 66 17.25 4.08 -14.84
C SER A 66 17.45 2.67 -14.29
N PRO A 67 18.69 2.14 -14.32
CA PRO A 67 19.01 0.86 -13.67
C PRO A 67 18.75 0.91 -12.16
N LEU A 68 18.31 -0.22 -11.56
CA LEU A 68 18.03 -0.33 -10.13
C LEU A 68 19.28 0.01 -9.27
N ALA A 69 20.47 -0.31 -9.75
CA ALA A 69 21.72 -0.02 -9.03
C ALA A 69 22.12 1.48 -8.99
N ASP A 70 21.45 2.33 -9.79
CA ASP A 70 21.75 3.77 -9.84
C ASP A 70 20.99 4.58 -8.77
N PHE A 71 20.15 3.94 -7.97
CA PHE A 71 19.40 4.59 -6.90
C PHE A 71 20.20 4.63 -5.60
N ASP A 72 19.95 5.64 -4.78
CA ASP A 72 20.56 5.76 -3.43
C ASP A 72 19.89 4.80 -2.44
N ILE A 73 18.57 4.68 -2.56
CA ILE A 73 17.74 3.82 -1.72
C ILE A 73 16.86 2.97 -2.63
N ILE A 74 16.80 1.67 -2.36
CA ILE A 74 15.84 0.76 -2.97
C ILE A 74 14.87 0.29 -1.89
N SER A 75 13.58 0.53 -2.09
CA SER A 75 12.53 0.08 -1.19
C SER A 75 11.69 -1.02 -1.83
N PHE A 76 11.54 -2.15 -1.15
CA PHE A 76 10.63 -3.22 -1.57
C PHE A 76 9.31 -3.16 -0.82
N SER A 77 8.18 -3.02 -1.56
CA SER A 77 6.83 -3.15 -1.02
C SER A 77 6.42 -4.61 -0.98
N LEU A 78 6.57 -5.28 0.17
CA LEU A 78 6.33 -6.71 0.35
C LEU A 78 4.88 -6.96 0.80
N GLN A 79 3.99 -7.26 -0.15
CA GLN A 79 2.57 -7.48 0.11
C GLN A 79 2.23 -8.96 0.31
N TYR A 80 3.04 -9.85 -0.22
CA TYR A 80 2.85 -11.30 -0.21
C TYR A 80 4.19 -12.02 -0.10
N GLU A 81 4.27 -13.15 0.61
CA GLU A 81 5.53 -13.82 0.94
C GLU A 81 6.26 -14.38 -0.29
N GLN A 82 5.55 -14.72 -1.38
CA GLN A 82 6.20 -15.12 -2.62
C GLN A 82 7.00 -13.99 -3.29
N ASP A 83 6.66 -12.74 -2.99
CA ASP A 83 7.40 -11.58 -3.49
C ASP A 83 8.84 -11.52 -2.95
N TYR A 84 9.17 -12.28 -1.89
CA TYR A 84 10.53 -12.39 -1.36
C TYR A 84 11.52 -12.89 -2.42
N PHE A 85 11.15 -13.94 -3.16
CA PHE A 85 12.00 -14.50 -4.21
C PHE A 85 12.19 -13.52 -5.36
N ASN A 86 11.14 -12.82 -5.74
CA ASN A 86 11.20 -11.81 -6.79
C ASN A 86 12.09 -10.62 -6.38
N ALA A 87 12.00 -10.15 -5.13
CA ALA A 87 12.86 -9.08 -4.61
C ALA A 87 14.35 -9.49 -4.67
N LEU A 88 14.70 -10.71 -4.24
CA LEU A 88 16.05 -11.21 -4.32
C LEU A 88 16.51 -11.40 -5.77
N GLN A 89 15.62 -11.85 -6.66
CA GLN A 89 15.93 -11.96 -8.08
C GLN A 89 16.21 -10.59 -8.70
N MET A 90 15.42 -9.56 -8.38
CA MET A 90 15.66 -8.19 -8.85
C MET A 90 17.03 -7.67 -8.41
N LEU A 91 17.44 -7.88 -7.15
CA LEU A 91 18.78 -7.50 -6.68
C LEU A 91 19.89 -8.24 -7.47
N LYS A 92 19.71 -9.54 -7.67
CA LYS A 92 20.67 -10.37 -8.42
C LYS A 92 20.81 -9.91 -9.87
N GLU A 93 19.71 -9.66 -10.56
CA GLU A 93 19.69 -9.20 -11.96
C GLU A 93 20.24 -7.79 -12.13
N ALA A 94 20.12 -6.95 -11.10
CA ALA A 94 20.73 -5.63 -11.04
C ALA A 94 22.22 -5.66 -10.68
N ASN A 95 22.81 -6.82 -10.45
CA ASN A 95 24.18 -7.01 -9.98
C ASN A 95 24.47 -6.34 -8.63
N ILE A 96 23.45 -6.23 -7.76
CA ILE A 96 23.59 -5.75 -6.39
C ILE A 96 23.90 -6.95 -5.49
N PRO A 97 24.93 -6.89 -4.62
CA PRO A 97 25.22 -7.99 -3.71
C PRO A 97 24.00 -8.38 -2.87
N LEU A 98 23.62 -9.67 -2.88
CA LEU A 98 22.42 -10.13 -2.21
C LEU A 98 22.53 -9.93 -0.70
N ARG A 99 23.62 -10.42 -0.10
CA ARG A 99 23.81 -10.28 1.34
C ARG A 99 24.17 -8.85 1.70
N ARG A 100 23.52 -8.31 2.73
CA ARG A 100 23.80 -6.95 3.23
C ARG A 100 25.24 -6.74 3.69
N GLU A 101 25.90 -7.82 4.19
CA GLU A 101 27.28 -7.79 4.62
C GLU A 101 28.30 -7.61 3.49
N ASP A 102 27.92 -8.08 2.27
CA ASP A 102 28.77 -7.97 1.07
C ASP A 102 28.64 -6.59 0.40
N ARG A 103 27.62 -5.77 0.77
CA ARG A 103 27.42 -4.42 0.22
C ARG A 103 28.41 -3.42 0.78
N THR A 104 28.80 -2.49 -0.06
CA THR A 104 29.76 -1.41 0.20
C THR A 104 29.08 -0.04 0.15
N SER A 105 29.85 1.04 0.33
CA SER A 105 29.37 2.43 0.17
C SER A 105 28.95 2.78 -1.27
N LYS A 106 29.21 1.92 -2.24
CA LYS A 106 28.82 2.11 -3.65
C LYS A 106 27.47 1.49 -3.98
N ASP A 107 27.00 0.62 -3.10
CA ASP A 107 25.75 -0.09 -3.29
C ASP A 107 24.60 0.68 -2.64
N PRO A 108 23.38 0.63 -3.19
CA PRO A 108 22.22 1.29 -2.59
C PRO A 108 21.89 0.74 -1.19
N LEU A 109 21.28 1.59 -0.37
CA LEU A 109 20.66 1.14 0.88
C LEU A 109 19.37 0.39 0.52
N ILE A 110 19.24 -0.85 0.99
CA ILE A 110 18.07 -1.69 0.70
C ILE A 110 17.12 -1.68 1.89
N ILE A 111 15.92 -1.17 1.67
CA ILE A 111 14.86 -1.16 2.68
C ILE A 111 13.65 -1.96 2.23
N ALA A 112 12.82 -2.40 3.16
CA ALA A 112 11.57 -3.06 2.85
C ALA A 112 10.46 -2.66 3.83
N GLY A 113 9.22 -2.70 3.35
CA GLY A 113 8.03 -2.46 4.15
C GLY A 113 6.84 -3.27 3.65
N GLY A 114 5.68 -3.00 4.22
CA GLY A 114 4.43 -3.69 3.89
C GLY A 114 4.04 -4.76 4.90
N PRO A 115 2.90 -5.43 4.69
CA PRO A 115 2.34 -6.37 5.67
C PRO A 115 3.27 -7.55 5.99
N CYS A 116 4.01 -8.07 5.02
CA CYS A 116 4.92 -9.19 5.24
C CYS A 116 6.12 -8.78 6.10
N ALA A 117 6.71 -7.61 5.84
CA ALA A 117 7.81 -7.05 6.65
C ALA A 117 7.32 -6.74 8.07
N THR A 118 6.13 -6.15 8.20
CA THR A 118 5.52 -5.85 9.50
C THR A 118 5.21 -7.12 10.31
N ALA A 119 4.77 -8.18 9.64
CA ALA A 119 4.47 -9.46 10.31
C ALA A 119 5.74 -10.18 10.76
N ASN A 120 6.77 -10.24 9.91
CA ASN A 120 8.02 -10.92 10.22
C ASN A 120 9.15 -10.49 9.27
N PRO A 121 10.06 -9.60 9.68
CA PRO A 121 11.20 -9.18 8.87
C PRO A 121 12.31 -10.24 8.77
N LEU A 122 12.37 -11.19 9.72
CA LEU A 122 13.50 -12.10 9.87
C LEU A 122 13.86 -12.95 8.65
N PRO A 123 12.89 -13.47 7.84
CA PRO A 123 13.24 -14.26 6.65
C PRO A 123 14.14 -13.55 5.64
N LEU A 124 14.12 -12.22 5.61
CA LEU A 124 14.91 -11.40 4.71
C LEU A 124 16.01 -10.58 5.40
N SER A 125 16.24 -10.76 6.69
CA SER A 125 17.19 -9.96 7.47
C SER A 125 18.66 -10.07 7.01
N ASP A 126 19.03 -11.15 6.34
CA ASP A 126 20.37 -11.28 5.72
C ASP A 126 20.53 -10.44 4.45
N PHE A 127 19.42 -10.00 3.85
CA PHE A 127 19.40 -9.38 2.52
C PHE A 127 18.97 -7.91 2.56
N ILE A 128 18.13 -7.52 3.51
CA ILE A 128 17.59 -6.16 3.66
C ILE A 128 18.28 -5.46 4.83
N ASP A 129 18.65 -4.20 4.65
CA ASP A 129 19.34 -3.43 5.68
C ASP A 129 18.38 -2.93 6.75
N ILE A 130 17.23 -2.35 6.34
CA ILE A 130 16.24 -1.75 7.24
C ILE A 130 14.83 -2.17 6.81
N PHE A 131 14.00 -2.53 7.79
CA PHE A 131 12.57 -2.75 7.57
C PHE A 131 11.73 -1.68 8.27
N VAL A 132 10.71 -1.21 7.58
CA VAL A 132 9.66 -0.37 8.17
C VAL A 132 8.57 -1.27 8.72
N ILE A 133 8.40 -1.25 10.03
CA ILE A 133 7.44 -2.08 10.78
C ILE A 133 6.20 -1.24 11.09
N GLY A 134 5.18 -1.37 10.26
CA GLY A 134 3.94 -0.60 10.33
C GLY A 134 3.64 0.20 9.08
N GLU A 135 3.14 1.42 9.26
CA GLU A 135 2.72 2.30 8.17
C GLU A 135 3.81 3.36 7.91
N ALA A 136 4.39 3.33 6.72
CA ALA A 136 5.58 4.10 6.37
C ALA A 136 5.38 5.62 6.46
N GLU A 137 4.16 6.12 6.22
CA GLU A 137 3.85 7.55 6.31
C GLU A 137 4.19 8.16 7.67
N SER A 138 4.24 7.33 8.72
CA SER A 138 4.56 7.78 10.08
C SER A 138 6.04 8.10 10.29
N VAL A 139 6.94 7.53 9.48
CA VAL A 139 8.40 7.58 9.74
C VAL A 139 9.23 7.96 8.53
N LEU A 140 8.63 7.96 7.33
CA LEU A 140 9.37 8.05 6.07
C LEU A 140 10.13 9.38 5.93
N TYR A 141 9.52 10.50 6.29
CA TYR A 141 10.18 11.81 6.17
C TYR A 141 11.36 11.93 7.18
N GLU A 142 11.16 11.50 8.42
CA GLU A 142 12.24 11.47 9.42
C GLU A 142 13.39 10.56 8.97
N PHE A 143 13.07 9.41 8.38
CA PHE A 143 14.05 8.52 7.78
C PHE A 143 14.82 9.17 6.63
N LEU A 144 14.15 9.87 5.69
CA LEU A 144 14.79 10.54 4.57
C LEU A 144 15.66 11.72 5.04
N ASP A 145 15.20 12.50 6.02
CA ASP A 145 15.98 13.60 6.59
C ASP A 145 17.28 13.10 7.26
N LEU A 146 17.19 12.02 8.03
CA LEU A 146 18.35 11.40 8.64
C LEU A 146 19.28 10.78 7.58
N TYR A 147 18.72 10.15 6.55
CA TYR A 147 19.50 9.59 5.45
C TYR A 147 20.36 10.67 4.76
N LEU A 148 19.79 11.84 4.44
CA LEU A 148 20.53 12.96 3.86
C LEU A 148 21.69 13.42 4.76
N GLN A 149 21.42 13.60 6.04
CA GLN A 149 22.45 14.01 6.98
C GLN A 149 23.63 13.00 7.07
N LEU A 150 23.34 11.70 6.96
CA LEU A 150 24.35 10.66 7.00
C LEU A 150 25.08 10.51 5.66
N LYS A 151 24.39 10.69 4.53
CA LYS A 151 24.95 10.67 3.19
C LYS A 151 26.02 11.76 3.05
N ASP A 152 25.74 12.97 3.51
CA ASP A 152 26.69 14.10 3.49
C ASP A 152 27.94 13.83 4.34
N LYS A 153 27.78 13.18 5.49
CA LYS A 153 28.88 12.86 6.42
C LYS A 153 29.79 11.73 5.93
N SER A 154 29.26 10.80 5.14
CA SER A 154 30.01 9.60 4.73
C SER A 154 31.10 9.86 3.69
N ASN A 155 31.12 11.05 3.04
CA ASN A 155 32.05 11.41 1.96
C ASN A 155 32.21 10.33 0.86
N GLY A 156 31.24 9.42 0.76
CA GLY A 156 31.19 8.34 -0.25
C GLY A 156 32.22 7.22 -0.09
N ASN A 157 33.09 7.25 0.94
CA ASN A 157 34.20 6.28 1.06
C ASN A 157 33.93 5.13 2.06
N ASN A 158 33.02 5.32 3.01
CA ASN A 158 32.70 4.30 4.01
C ASN A 158 31.24 3.91 3.91
N LYS A 159 30.92 2.63 4.21
CA LYS A 159 29.54 2.17 4.37
C LYS A 159 28.85 3.05 5.41
N MET A 160 27.59 3.42 5.14
CA MET A 160 26.79 4.26 6.05
C MET A 160 26.62 3.55 7.40
N ASP A 161 26.85 4.28 8.49
CA ASP A 161 26.51 3.81 9.83
C ASP A 161 24.99 3.86 10.00
N LEU A 162 24.38 2.72 10.27
CA LEU A 162 22.94 2.60 10.44
C LEU A 162 22.49 2.79 11.90
N SER A 163 23.42 2.94 12.84
CA SER A 163 23.09 3.08 14.26
C SER A 163 22.20 4.29 14.60
N PRO A 164 22.30 5.47 13.91
CA PRO A 164 21.39 6.57 14.18
C PRO A 164 19.93 6.28 13.86
N PHE A 165 19.65 5.37 12.93
CA PHE A 165 18.29 4.98 12.60
C PHE A 165 17.57 4.20 13.72
N LEU A 166 18.29 3.71 14.74
CA LEU A 166 17.70 3.07 15.91
C LEU A 166 16.81 4.01 16.73
N GLU A 167 17.03 5.32 16.62
CA GLU A 167 16.23 6.34 17.31
C GLU A 167 14.85 6.55 16.66
N ILE A 168 14.69 6.15 15.38
CA ILE A 168 13.42 6.25 14.67
C ILE A 168 12.55 5.04 15.03
N GLY A 169 11.42 5.31 15.68
CA GLY A 169 10.45 4.25 16.00
C GLY A 169 9.94 3.54 14.74
N GLY A 170 9.72 2.22 14.84
CA GLY A 170 9.20 1.44 13.71
C GLY A 170 10.24 0.97 12.71
N LEU A 171 11.52 1.26 12.91
CA LEU A 171 12.57 0.71 12.07
C LEU A 171 13.20 -0.53 12.72
N TYR A 172 13.14 -1.66 12.03
CA TYR A 172 13.96 -2.83 12.35
C TYR A 172 15.22 -2.81 11.49
N ILE A 173 16.37 -2.74 12.14
CA ILE A 173 17.68 -2.65 11.49
C ILE A 173 18.36 -4.00 11.64
N SER A 174 18.52 -4.69 10.52
CA SER A 174 18.95 -6.09 10.49
C SER A 174 20.30 -6.32 11.13
N GLU A 175 21.22 -5.36 11.00
CA GLU A 175 22.56 -5.42 11.60
C GLU A 175 22.53 -5.50 13.13
N PHE A 176 21.60 -4.78 13.76
CA PHE A 176 21.50 -4.70 15.21
C PHE A 176 20.47 -5.67 15.80
N ASN A 177 19.64 -6.27 14.95
CA ASN A 177 18.54 -7.15 15.38
C ASN A 177 17.72 -6.54 16.52
N ASN A 178 17.41 -5.24 16.40
CA ASN A 178 16.71 -4.46 17.41
C ASN A 178 15.24 -4.82 17.52
N ASN A 179 14.63 -4.50 18.66
CA ASN A 179 13.20 -4.71 18.88
C ASN A 179 12.38 -3.51 18.37
N ALA A 180 11.98 -3.53 17.11
CA ALA A 180 11.14 -2.51 16.52
C ALA A 180 9.66 -2.70 16.92
N LYS A 181 8.99 -1.60 17.28
CA LYS A 181 7.55 -1.60 17.53
C LYS A 181 6.79 -1.19 16.27
N ILE A 182 5.59 -1.75 16.08
CA ILE A 182 4.72 -1.34 14.98
C ILE A 182 4.35 0.13 15.15
N VAL A 183 4.61 0.95 14.13
CA VAL A 183 4.19 2.35 14.07
C VAL A 183 2.96 2.49 13.19
N LEU A 184 1.97 3.19 13.73
CA LEU A 184 0.69 3.44 13.05
C LEU A 184 0.31 4.91 13.31
N PRO A 185 -0.12 5.68 12.29
CA PRO A 185 -0.63 7.02 12.51
C PRO A 185 -1.90 6.95 13.36
N GLU A 186 -1.97 7.79 14.39
CA GLU A 186 -3.13 7.84 15.29
C GLU A 186 -4.35 8.47 14.62
N ASP A 187 -4.11 9.46 13.77
CA ASP A 187 -5.14 10.27 13.11
C ASP A 187 -5.08 10.07 11.60
N MET A 188 -6.12 9.47 11.05
CA MET A 188 -6.27 9.26 9.61
C MET A 188 -6.41 10.57 8.84
N GLY A 189 -6.75 11.68 9.50
CA GLY A 189 -6.82 12.99 8.90
C GLY A 189 -5.45 13.62 8.62
N LYS A 190 -4.40 13.11 9.24
CA LYS A 190 -3.03 13.63 9.13
C LYS A 190 -2.13 12.82 8.21
N ILE A 191 -2.62 11.68 7.69
CA ILE A 191 -1.88 10.90 6.71
C ILE A 191 -2.03 11.49 5.32
N TYR A 192 -1.12 11.10 4.43
CA TYR A 192 -1.23 11.45 3.02
C TYR A 192 -2.44 10.78 2.36
N HIS A 193 -3.25 11.55 1.68
CA HIS A 193 -4.35 11.06 0.85
C HIS A 193 -4.02 11.27 -0.62
N LEU A 194 -4.11 10.20 -1.40
CA LEU A 194 -3.80 10.22 -2.83
C LEU A 194 -4.89 10.98 -3.61
N THR A 195 -4.55 12.17 -4.11
CA THR A 195 -5.45 12.98 -4.94
C THR A 195 -5.03 13.05 -6.41
N TYR A 196 -3.83 12.56 -6.73
CA TYR A 196 -3.29 12.42 -8.08
C TYR A 196 -3.00 10.94 -8.42
N PRO A 197 -4.01 10.06 -8.45
CA PRO A 197 -3.78 8.67 -8.78
C PRO A 197 -3.26 8.52 -10.21
N ILE A 198 -2.33 7.60 -10.40
CA ILE A 198 -1.85 7.25 -11.73
C ILE A 198 -2.96 6.52 -12.47
N VAL A 199 -3.27 7.03 -13.66
CA VAL A 199 -4.28 6.44 -14.54
C VAL A 199 -3.55 5.72 -15.69
N THR A 200 -3.76 4.40 -15.76
CA THR A 200 -3.20 3.56 -16.83
C THR A 200 -4.20 3.44 -17.97
N GLU A 201 -3.81 3.85 -19.16
CA GLU A 201 -4.58 3.74 -20.40
C GLU A 201 -4.03 2.59 -21.25
N THR A 202 -4.75 1.47 -21.30
CA THR A 202 -4.33 0.28 -22.05
C THR A 202 -5.52 -0.62 -22.39
N ASP A 203 -5.45 -1.25 -23.55
CA ASP A 203 -6.36 -2.33 -23.95
C ASP A 203 -5.83 -3.71 -23.56
N ASP A 204 -4.57 -3.78 -23.09
CA ASP A 204 -3.95 -5.03 -22.66
C ASP A 204 -4.43 -5.40 -21.25
N LYS A 205 -5.16 -6.50 -21.16
CA LYS A 205 -5.71 -7.01 -19.89
C LYS A 205 -4.63 -7.45 -18.89
N ASP A 206 -3.44 -7.77 -19.37
CA ASP A 206 -2.33 -8.18 -18.51
C ASP A 206 -1.61 -6.98 -17.89
N LEU A 207 -1.76 -5.80 -18.48
CA LEU A 207 -1.26 -4.53 -17.95
C LEU A 207 -2.34 -3.74 -17.19
N MET A 208 -3.62 -4.00 -17.42
CA MET A 208 -4.72 -3.25 -16.81
C MET A 208 -4.82 -3.51 -15.30
N PRO A 209 -4.65 -2.49 -14.44
CA PRO A 209 -4.82 -2.63 -13.00
C PRO A 209 -6.22 -3.15 -12.62
N ALA A 210 -6.33 -3.86 -11.50
CA ALA A 210 -7.61 -4.40 -11.03
C ALA A 210 -8.66 -3.31 -10.75
N PHE A 211 -8.21 -2.13 -10.34
CA PHE A 211 -9.03 -0.95 -10.09
C PHE A 211 -8.82 0.15 -11.15
N SER A 212 -8.61 -0.26 -12.42
CA SER A 212 -8.44 0.71 -13.50
C SER A 212 -9.61 1.69 -13.57
N ASN A 213 -9.30 2.94 -13.90
CA ASN A 213 -10.29 4.01 -14.01
C ASN A 213 -11.19 4.18 -12.77
N THR A 214 -10.62 3.96 -11.59
CA THR A 214 -11.36 4.00 -10.32
C THR A 214 -10.56 4.76 -9.26
N ILE A 215 -11.18 5.73 -8.62
CA ILE A 215 -10.64 6.44 -7.46
C ILE A 215 -10.71 5.51 -6.25
N LEU A 216 -9.61 5.32 -5.55
CA LEU A 216 -9.54 4.48 -4.36
C LEU A 216 -9.61 5.33 -3.10
N LEU A 217 -10.67 5.20 -2.30
CA LEU A 217 -10.83 5.92 -1.03
C LEU A 217 -10.57 4.99 0.15
N ASN A 218 -9.51 5.27 0.91
CA ASN A 218 -9.18 4.53 2.12
C ASN A 218 -10.09 4.98 3.27
N VAL A 219 -11.23 4.30 3.47
CA VAL A 219 -12.22 4.67 4.49
C VAL A 219 -11.79 4.31 5.90
N SER A 220 -11.01 3.22 6.04
CA SER A 220 -10.51 2.78 7.34
C SER A 220 -9.30 1.87 7.22
N ARG A 221 -8.49 1.82 8.27
CA ARG A 221 -7.39 0.85 8.44
C ARG A 221 -7.65 0.00 9.66
N ALA A 222 -7.26 -1.27 9.61
CA ALA A 222 -7.54 -2.33 10.56
C ALA A 222 -8.98 -2.88 10.51
N CYS A 223 -9.25 -3.85 11.40
CA CYS A 223 -10.54 -4.49 11.59
C CYS A 223 -10.69 -4.91 13.04
N THR A 224 -11.87 -4.70 13.61
CA THR A 224 -12.17 -5.01 15.04
C THR A 224 -12.44 -6.49 15.29
N ARG A 225 -12.69 -7.31 14.25
CA ARG A 225 -13.28 -8.65 14.40
C ARG A 225 -12.34 -9.70 14.97
N GLY A 226 -11.03 -9.65 14.66
CA GLY A 226 -10.05 -10.57 15.22
C GLY A 226 -10.23 -12.03 14.80
N CYS A 227 -10.58 -12.28 13.54
CA CYS A 227 -10.57 -13.62 12.97
C CYS A 227 -9.19 -14.25 13.13
N ARG A 228 -9.10 -15.47 13.68
CA ARG A 228 -7.83 -16.08 14.10
C ARG A 228 -6.85 -16.38 12.96
N PHE A 229 -7.33 -16.41 11.73
CA PHE A 229 -6.52 -16.62 10.52
C PHE A 229 -6.11 -15.33 9.84
N CYS A 230 -6.64 -14.17 10.26
CA CYS A 230 -6.48 -12.92 9.52
C CYS A 230 -5.33 -12.08 10.07
N MET A 231 -4.21 -12.05 9.38
CA MET A 231 -3.03 -11.26 9.74
C MET A 231 -3.37 -9.75 9.84
N SER A 232 -4.13 -9.18 8.90
CA SER A 232 -4.50 -7.76 8.90
C SER A 232 -5.24 -7.33 10.18
N SER A 233 -6.05 -8.22 10.78
CA SER A 233 -6.74 -7.92 12.04
C SER A 233 -5.81 -7.69 13.22
N TYR A 234 -4.56 -8.10 13.13
CA TYR A 234 -3.59 -7.99 14.22
C TYR A 234 -2.52 -6.94 13.94
N LEU A 235 -2.09 -6.79 12.68
CA LEU A 235 -1.00 -5.88 12.32
C LEU A 235 -1.39 -4.40 12.40
N TYR A 236 -2.64 -4.07 12.09
CA TYR A 236 -3.04 -2.65 11.88
C TYR A 236 -3.95 -2.08 12.98
N ARG A 237 -4.20 -2.82 14.07
CA ARG A 237 -5.00 -2.32 15.20
C ARG A 237 -4.34 -1.16 15.91
N PRO A 238 -5.15 -0.21 16.43
CA PRO A 238 -6.62 -0.17 16.49
C PRO A 238 -7.28 0.20 15.15
N LEU A 239 -8.62 0.00 15.07
CA LEU A 239 -9.43 0.52 13.95
C LEU A 239 -9.32 2.05 13.93
N ARG A 240 -9.01 2.58 12.77
CA ARG A 240 -8.94 4.04 12.51
C ARG A 240 -9.73 4.35 11.26
N GLU A 241 -10.60 5.34 11.36
CA GLU A 241 -11.50 5.75 10.27
C GLU A 241 -11.11 7.12 9.72
N THR A 242 -11.22 7.29 8.41
CA THR A 242 -11.05 8.59 7.76
C THR A 242 -12.34 9.39 7.89
N ASN A 243 -12.21 10.69 8.16
CA ASN A 243 -13.36 11.59 8.29
C ASN A 243 -14.16 11.65 6.97
N LEU A 244 -15.49 11.66 7.07
CA LEU A 244 -16.41 11.71 5.94
C LEU A 244 -16.14 12.88 5.00
N ASN A 245 -16.01 14.10 5.52
CA ASN A 245 -15.80 15.28 4.69
C ASN A 245 -14.46 15.25 3.98
N GLN A 246 -13.44 14.68 4.60
CA GLN A 246 -12.13 14.46 3.99
C GLN A 246 -12.23 13.47 2.81
N LEU A 247 -12.94 12.35 2.99
CA LEU A 247 -13.16 11.39 1.91
C LEU A 247 -13.88 12.00 0.71
N LEU A 248 -14.87 12.84 0.97
CA LEU A 248 -15.59 13.56 -0.08
C LEU A 248 -14.67 14.55 -0.81
N GLY A 249 -13.86 15.31 -0.07
CA GLY A 249 -12.86 16.21 -0.64
C GLY A 249 -11.85 15.49 -1.52
N VAL A 250 -11.28 14.38 -1.02
CA VAL A 250 -10.35 13.54 -1.79
C VAL A 250 -10.99 13.02 -3.08
N ALA A 251 -12.25 12.57 -3.03
CA ALA A 251 -12.97 12.11 -4.21
C ALA A 251 -13.16 13.21 -5.27
N GLU A 252 -13.52 14.43 -4.84
CA GLU A 252 -13.69 15.57 -5.73
C GLU A 252 -12.37 16.00 -6.36
N GLU A 253 -11.31 16.12 -5.57
CA GLU A 253 -9.98 16.47 -6.05
C GLU A 253 -9.42 15.41 -7.02
N CYS A 254 -9.58 14.11 -6.70
CA CYS A 254 -9.24 13.04 -7.65
C CYS A 254 -9.99 13.18 -8.98
N ARG A 255 -11.29 13.52 -8.94
CA ARG A 255 -12.08 13.73 -10.16
C ARG A 255 -11.57 14.92 -10.97
N GLU A 256 -11.24 16.00 -10.32
CA GLU A 256 -10.65 17.18 -10.98
C GLU A 256 -9.33 16.83 -11.68
N ASN A 257 -8.48 16.05 -11.01
CA ASN A 257 -7.16 15.68 -11.50
C ASN A 257 -7.17 14.56 -12.57
N THR A 258 -8.23 13.76 -12.64
CA THR A 258 -8.26 12.55 -13.50
C THR A 258 -9.43 12.50 -14.46
N GLY A 259 -10.53 13.20 -14.19
CA GLY A 259 -11.80 13.06 -14.89
C GLY A 259 -12.59 11.79 -14.51
N LEU A 260 -12.12 11.00 -13.53
CA LEU A 260 -12.78 9.77 -13.11
C LEU A 260 -14.01 10.07 -12.22
N ASN A 261 -15.05 9.26 -12.37
CA ASN A 261 -16.27 9.35 -11.58
C ASN A 261 -16.66 8.04 -10.87
N LYS A 262 -15.79 7.03 -10.96
CA LYS A 262 -15.97 5.76 -10.26
C LYS A 262 -15.11 5.74 -9.01
N VAL A 263 -15.70 5.41 -7.88
CA VAL A 263 -15.04 5.31 -6.57
C VAL A 263 -15.10 3.87 -6.08
N SER A 264 -14.01 3.36 -5.54
CA SER A 264 -13.97 2.12 -4.76
C SER A 264 -13.53 2.43 -3.33
N LEU A 265 -14.35 2.01 -2.37
CA LEU A 265 -14.05 2.17 -0.95
C LEU A 265 -13.08 1.07 -0.51
N ILE A 266 -11.96 1.45 0.09
CA ILE A 266 -10.88 0.55 0.49
C ILE A 266 -10.78 0.49 2.01
N GLY A 267 -10.73 -0.73 2.55
CA GLY A 267 -10.59 -1.02 3.97
C GLY A 267 -10.66 -2.52 4.24
N ALA A 268 -10.22 -2.96 5.41
CA ALA A 268 -10.27 -4.38 5.78
C ALA A 268 -11.70 -4.90 5.98
N ALA A 269 -12.63 -4.01 6.33
CA ALA A 269 -14.06 -4.27 6.46
C ALA A 269 -14.82 -2.97 6.17
N VAL A 270 -15.00 -2.64 4.90
CA VAL A 270 -15.61 -1.38 4.45
C VAL A 270 -17.00 -1.19 5.01
N SER A 271 -17.80 -2.25 5.11
CA SER A 271 -19.14 -2.24 5.69
C SER A 271 -19.20 -1.92 7.20
N ASP A 272 -18.06 -1.97 7.89
CA ASP A 272 -17.96 -1.61 9.32
C ASP A 272 -17.58 -0.13 9.52
N TYR A 273 -17.36 0.65 8.44
CA TYR A 273 -17.14 2.09 8.52
C TYR A 273 -18.37 2.79 9.08
N SER A 274 -18.18 3.59 10.14
CA SER A 274 -19.28 4.13 10.95
C SER A 274 -20.28 5.00 10.16
N GLN A 275 -19.83 5.64 9.08
CA GLN A 275 -20.63 6.54 8.25
C GLN A 275 -20.81 6.01 6.81
N ILE A 276 -20.82 4.69 6.61
CA ILE A 276 -20.82 4.06 5.27
C ILE A 276 -22.02 4.48 4.43
N ASN A 277 -23.22 4.51 5.02
CA ASN A 277 -24.44 4.89 4.31
C ASN A 277 -24.40 6.35 3.88
N GLU A 278 -24.08 7.27 4.79
CA GLU A 278 -23.99 8.69 4.51
C GLU A 278 -22.91 8.99 3.45
N LEU A 279 -21.74 8.35 3.55
CA LEU A 279 -20.66 8.47 2.55
C LEU A 279 -21.14 8.04 1.17
N THR A 280 -21.81 6.88 1.10
CA THR A 280 -22.29 6.34 -0.17
C THR A 280 -23.35 7.26 -0.81
N GLU A 281 -24.32 7.71 -0.03
CA GLU A 281 -25.36 8.63 -0.49
C GLU A 281 -24.76 9.94 -1.00
N ARG A 282 -23.90 10.60 -0.23
CA ARG A 282 -23.29 11.88 -0.61
C ARG A 282 -22.37 11.76 -1.84
N LEU A 283 -21.63 10.64 -2.00
CA LEU A 283 -20.86 10.38 -3.22
C LEU A 283 -21.78 10.22 -4.43
N MET A 284 -22.91 9.52 -4.29
CA MET A 284 -23.88 9.32 -5.37
C MET A 284 -24.57 10.64 -5.74
N GLU A 285 -24.96 11.48 -4.77
CA GLU A 285 -25.50 12.82 -5.01
C GLU A 285 -24.54 13.72 -5.79
N LYS A 286 -23.24 13.56 -5.56
CA LYS A 286 -22.17 14.23 -6.32
C LYS A 286 -21.87 13.59 -7.70
N GLY A 287 -22.62 12.55 -8.09
CA GLY A 287 -22.51 11.90 -9.40
C GLY A 287 -21.41 10.84 -9.49
N PHE A 288 -20.88 10.33 -8.38
CA PHE A 288 -19.96 9.22 -8.38
C PHE A 288 -20.69 7.87 -8.44
N MET A 289 -20.09 6.92 -9.16
CA MET A 289 -20.45 5.51 -9.09
C MET A 289 -19.63 4.87 -7.97
N VAL A 290 -20.29 4.29 -6.97
CA VAL A 290 -19.63 3.74 -5.78
C VAL A 290 -19.58 2.23 -5.84
N SER A 291 -18.40 1.64 -5.55
CA SER A 291 -18.22 0.20 -5.37
C SER A 291 -17.57 -0.12 -4.02
N THR A 292 -18.03 -1.22 -3.42
CA THR A 292 -17.58 -1.67 -2.09
C THR A 292 -17.12 -3.13 -2.18
N PRO A 293 -15.82 -3.39 -2.44
CA PRO A 293 -15.34 -4.75 -2.69
C PRO A 293 -15.28 -5.63 -1.43
N SER A 294 -15.22 -5.03 -0.23
CA SER A 294 -15.01 -5.74 1.05
C SER A 294 -16.19 -5.57 1.97
N MET A 295 -17.22 -6.40 1.80
CA MET A 295 -18.41 -6.38 2.66
C MET A 295 -18.49 -7.60 3.57
N ARG A 296 -18.92 -7.37 4.78
CA ARG A 296 -19.22 -8.43 5.73
C ARG A 296 -20.69 -8.83 5.63
N ILE A 297 -20.95 -10.13 5.73
CA ILE A 297 -22.31 -10.69 5.60
C ILE A 297 -23.26 -10.06 6.62
N GLU A 298 -22.81 -9.89 7.88
CA GLU A 298 -23.62 -9.36 8.98
C GLU A 298 -24.01 -7.89 8.78
N SER A 299 -23.21 -7.13 8.02
CA SER A 299 -23.44 -5.71 7.76
C SER A 299 -24.26 -5.46 6.49
N ILE A 300 -24.58 -6.50 5.71
CA ILE A 300 -25.34 -6.36 4.48
C ILE A 300 -26.83 -6.31 4.81
N THR A 301 -27.46 -5.16 4.59
CA THR A 301 -28.90 -4.96 4.67
C THR A 301 -29.54 -4.99 3.28
N ARG A 302 -30.87 -5.09 3.22
CA ARG A 302 -31.61 -5.01 1.96
C ARG A 302 -31.41 -3.65 1.27
N GLU A 303 -31.38 -2.57 2.06
CA GLU A 303 -31.13 -1.21 1.58
C GLU A 303 -29.74 -1.12 0.94
N THR A 304 -28.72 -1.70 1.60
CA THR A 304 -27.36 -1.79 1.05
C THR A 304 -27.34 -2.52 -0.29
N LEU A 305 -28.03 -3.64 -0.41
CA LEU A 305 -28.11 -4.41 -1.67
C LEU A 305 -28.77 -3.60 -2.80
N ILE A 306 -29.87 -2.90 -2.49
CA ILE A 306 -30.56 -2.01 -3.45
C ILE A 306 -29.63 -0.89 -3.91
N SER A 307 -28.95 -0.23 -2.99
CA SER A 307 -27.99 0.84 -3.30
C SER A 307 -26.85 0.35 -4.17
N LEU A 308 -26.26 -0.80 -3.85
CA LEU A 308 -25.18 -1.41 -4.63
C LEU A 308 -25.64 -1.79 -6.05
N LYS A 309 -26.84 -2.37 -6.18
CA LYS A 309 -27.43 -2.68 -7.49
C LYS A 309 -27.63 -1.40 -8.32
N SER A 310 -28.14 -0.35 -7.71
CA SER A 310 -28.36 0.96 -8.37
C SER A 310 -27.04 1.60 -8.81
N SER A 311 -25.95 1.37 -8.07
CA SER A 311 -24.60 1.82 -8.44
C SER A 311 -23.91 0.97 -9.51
N GLY A 312 -24.61 -0.08 -10.03
CA GLY A 312 -24.12 -0.93 -11.13
C GLY A 312 -23.32 -2.16 -10.67
N LEU A 313 -23.35 -2.52 -9.38
CA LEU A 313 -22.72 -3.75 -8.89
C LEU A 313 -23.42 -4.97 -9.49
N LYS A 314 -22.66 -5.84 -10.16
CA LYS A 314 -23.17 -7.06 -10.80
C LYS A 314 -22.90 -8.33 -10.00
N THR A 315 -21.93 -8.28 -9.09
CA THR A 315 -21.46 -9.45 -8.34
C THR A 315 -21.23 -9.05 -6.90
N LEU A 316 -21.84 -9.76 -5.97
CA LEU A 316 -21.58 -9.66 -4.54
C LEU A 316 -20.66 -10.81 -4.12
N THR A 317 -19.49 -10.48 -3.55
CA THR A 317 -18.59 -11.48 -2.99
C THR A 317 -18.79 -11.55 -1.48
N ILE A 318 -19.10 -12.73 -0.99
CA ILE A 318 -19.22 -13.04 0.45
C ILE A 318 -18.28 -14.17 0.84
N ALA A 319 -17.73 -14.11 2.05
CA ALA A 319 -16.74 -15.05 2.54
C ALA A 319 -17.20 -15.70 3.86
N PRO A 320 -18.03 -16.74 3.83
CA PRO A 320 -18.41 -17.49 5.04
C PRO A 320 -17.25 -18.34 5.58
N GLU A 321 -16.24 -18.64 4.79
CA GLU A 321 -15.02 -19.43 5.04
C GLU A 321 -15.28 -20.92 5.21
N SER A 322 -16.25 -21.34 6.06
CA SER A 322 -16.50 -22.72 6.41
C SER A 322 -17.91 -22.95 6.96
N ILE A 323 -18.17 -24.14 7.50
CA ILE A 323 -19.40 -24.46 8.23
C ILE A 323 -19.45 -23.72 9.57
N TYR A 324 -20.65 -23.51 10.11
CA TYR A 324 -20.88 -22.71 11.32
C TYR A 324 -20.01 -23.12 12.53
N SER A 325 -19.88 -24.42 12.80
CA SER A 325 -19.08 -24.91 13.93
C SER A 325 -17.60 -24.55 13.83
N LEU A 326 -17.04 -24.50 12.61
CA LEU A 326 -15.66 -24.10 12.37
C LEU A 326 -15.52 -22.58 12.36
N ARG A 327 -16.50 -21.84 11.78
CA ARG A 327 -16.52 -20.37 11.84
C ARG A 327 -16.40 -19.85 13.26
N ARG A 328 -17.16 -20.41 14.20
CA ARG A 328 -17.04 -20.05 15.62
C ARG A 328 -15.65 -20.30 16.19
N ARG A 329 -15.02 -21.41 15.81
CA ARG A 329 -13.65 -21.73 16.27
C ARG A 329 -12.60 -20.75 15.77
N ILE A 330 -12.76 -20.20 14.58
CA ILE A 330 -11.84 -19.22 13.99
C ILE A 330 -12.22 -17.76 14.31
N ASN A 331 -13.12 -17.55 15.27
CA ASN A 331 -13.64 -16.24 15.67
C ASN A 331 -14.28 -15.45 14.51
N LYS A 332 -15.02 -16.15 13.66
CA LYS A 332 -15.85 -15.58 12.58
C LYS A 332 -17.29 -16.08 12.75
N ASP A 333 -17.96 -15.60 13.81
CA ASP A 333 -19.27 -16.11 14.24
C ASP A 333 -20.41 -15.55 13.36
N ILE A 334 -20.55 -16.09 12.14
CA ILE A 334 -21.61 -15.81 11.19
C ILE A 334 -22.51 -17.04 11.09
N LYS A 335 -23.78 -16.88 11.38
CA LYS A 335 -24.76 -17.98 11.32
C LYS A 335 -25.13 -18.36 9.87
N ASP A 336 -25.53 -19.59 9.64
CA ASP A 336 -25.94 -20.05 8.32
C ASP A 336 -27.19 -19.31 7.82
N GLU A 337 -28.13 -18.97 8.74
CA GLU A 337 -29.31 -18.19 8.43
C GLU A 337 -28.97 -16.80 7.87
N GLU A 338 -27.93 -16.15 8.39
CA GLU A 338 -27.46 -14.84 7.89
C GLU A 338 -26.87 -14.96 6.49
N VAL A 339 -26.08 -16.01 6.23
CA VAL A 339 -25.54 -16.30 4.89
C VAL A 339 -26.68 -16.52 3.89
N LEU A 340 -27.64 -17.37 4.24
CA LEU A 340 -28.78 -17.70 3.37
C LEU A 340 -29.69 -16.48 3.15
N ARG A 341 -29.92 -15.65 4.17
CA ARG A 341 -30.66 -14.39 4.04
C ARG A 341 -30.06 -13.49 2.99
N VAL A 342 -28.75 -13.20 3.11
CA VAL A 342 -28.06 -12.29 2.18
C VAL A 342 -28.09 -12.85 0.75
N ILE A 343 -27.90 -14.16 0.56
CA ILE A 343 -27.98 -14.80 -0.76
C ILE A 343 -29.41 -14.66 -1.32
N GLY A 344 -30.45 -14.95 -0.52
CA GLY A 344 -31.84 -14.86 -0.95
C GLY A 344 -32.29 -13.44 -1.27
N GLU A 345 -31.75 -12.42 -0.57
CA GLU A 345 -32.08 -11.01 -0.83
C GLU A 345 -31.30 -10.45 -2.05
N ALA A 346 -30.16 -11.05 -2.42
CA ALA A 346 -29.32 -10.62 -3.54
C ALA A 346 -29.76 -11.15 -4.91
N ILE A 347 -30.57 -12.23 -4.93
CA ILE A 347 -31.15 -12.84 -6.15
C ILE A 347 -32.44 -12.13 -6.55
#